data_d8cfea71f119021a5b2f9520c510588d
#
_entry.id   d8cfea71f119021a5b2f9520c510588d
#
_cell.length_a   1.000
_cell.length_b   1.000
_cell.length_c   1.000
_cell.angle_alpha   90.00
_cell.angle_beta   90.00
_cell.angle_gamma   90.00
#
_symmetry.space_group_name_H-M   'P 1'
#
loop_
_entity.id
_entity.type
_entity.pdbx_description
1 polymer ?
#
loop_
_entity_poly.entity_id
_entity_poly.type
_entity_poly.pdbx_seq_one_letter_code
_entity_poly.pdbx_strand_id
1 'polypeptide(L)'
;MKSIVEKRFEGNPNFKSFRCSLNFYKDDRFTQYLKTCAANNVEADIFDPLTRAVIHRDDTVDAILAVANDWNLAEGQYTNCGGPQVLSRAQIAETVKRVALPNLQFKVSRPPSKFYTDRPAFIEMKSPNLKRILGRSPVTFEEAVKIEFA
;
A
#
# COMPACT_ATOMS: atom_id res chain seq x y z
N MET A 1 5.26 -16.33 8.11
CA MET A 1 5.42 -15.64 9.42
C MET A 1 4.13 -14.98 9.88
N LYS A 2 3.51 -14.05 9.12
CA LYS A 2 2.27 -13.34 9.54
C LYS A 2 1.11 -14.29 9.87
N SER A 3 0.86 -15.31 9.04
CA SER A 3 -0.19 -16.33 9.29
C SER A 3 0.02 -17.17 10.55
N ILE A 4 1.25 -17.33 11.00
CA ILE A 4 1.57 -18.07 12.23
C ILE A 4 1.11 -17.26 13.45
N VAL A 5 1.33 -15.94 13.45
CA VAL A 5 0.88 -15.05 14.53
C VAL A 5 -0.66 -15.03 14.59
N GLU A 6 -1.32 -14.88 13.44
CA GLU A 6 -2.78 -14.90 13.38
C GLU A 6 -3.37 -16.20 13.95
N LYS A 7 -2.82 -17.37 13.54
CA LYS A 7 -3.25 -18.68 14.06
C LYS A 7 -3.04 -18.82 15.57
N ARG A 8 -1.92 -18.30 16.09
CA ARG A 8 -1.61 -18.38 17.53
C ARG A 8 -2.60 -17.61 18.40
N PHE A 9 -3.17 -16.53 17.87
CA PHE A 9 -4.13 -15.68 18.58
C PHE A 9 -5.57 -15.85 18.09
N GLU A 10 -5.84 -16.89 17.29
CA GLU A 10 -7.19 -17.17 16.82
C GLU A 10 -8.14 -17.41 17.99
N GLY A 11 -9.31 -16.77 17.97
CA GLY A 11 -10.29 -16.82 19.06
C GLY A 11 -9.98 -15.94 20.27
N ASN A 12 -8.80 -15.28 20.34
CA ASN A 12 -8.50 -14.38 21.46
C ASN A 12 -9.28 -13.04 21.27
N PRO A 13 -10.19 -12.67 22.20
CA PRO A 13 -10.99 -11.45 22.08
C PRO A 13 -10.16 -10.16 22.15
N ASN A 14 -8.96 -10.22 22.73
CA ASN A 14 -8.05 -9.09 22.87
C ASN A 14 -7.06 -8.98 21.70
N PHE A 15 -7.32 -9.67 20.60
CA PHE A 15 -6.44 -9.66 19.42
C PHE A 15 -7.21 -9.21 18.18
N LYS A 16 -6.70 -8.21 17.50
CA LYS A 16 -7.11 -7.78 16.16
C LYS A 16 -5.91 -7.76 15.23
N SER A 17 -6.08 -8.23 14.00
CA SER A 17 -5.04 -8.22 12.97
C SER A 17 -5.45 -7.31 11.81
N PHE A 18 -4.60 -6.33 11.50
CA PHE A 18 -4.72 -5.50 10.32
C PHE A 18 -3.86 -6.08 9.20
N ARG A 19 -4.50 -6.53 8.13
CA ARG A 19 -3.84 -7.04 6.94
C ARG A 19 -3.68 -5.90 5.94
N CYS A 20 -2.49 -5.30 5.90
CA CYS A 20 -2.19 -4.21 4.98
C CYS A 20 -1.66 -4.74 3.65
N SER A 21 -2.08 -4.11 2.56
CA SER A 21 -1.52 -4.37 1.23
C SER A 21 -0.24 -3.56 1.00
N LEU A 22 -0.24 -2.55 0.15
CA LEU A 22 0.90 -1.68 -0.07
C LEU A 22 0.68 -0.34 0.66
N ASN A 23 1.39 -0.13 1.76
CA ASN A 23 1.41 1.18 2.42
C ASN A 23 2.32 2.12 1.65
N PHE A 24 1.75 3.23 1.21
CA PHE A 24 2.46 4.30 0.50
C PHE A 24 2.79 5.45 1.45
N TYR A 25 4.00 5.93 1.37
CA TYR A 25 4.51 7.19 1.93
C TYR A 25 5.82 7.57 1.23
N LYS A 26 6.26 8.84 1.33
CA LYS A 26 7.42 9.35 0.57
C LYS A 26 8.73 8.61 0.80
N ASP A 27 8.84 7.87 1.90
CA ASP A 27 10.06 7.15 2.27
C ASP A 27 9.89 5.63 2.22
N ASP A 28 8.79 5.12 1.60
CA ASP A 28 8.69 3.71 1.32
C ASP A 28 9.77 3.28 0.30
N ARG A 29 10.08 1.99 0.32
CA ARG A 29 11.20 1.43 -0.47
C ARG A 29 11.11 1.70 -1.96
N PHE A 30 9.89 1.68 -2.53
CA PHE A 30 9.70 1.89 -3.95
C PHE A 30 9.76 3.37 -4.31
N THR A 31 9.14 4.22 -3.51
CA THR A 31 9.18 5.67 -3.66
C THR A 31 10.61 6.21 -3.49
N GLN A 32 11.37 5.69 -2.54
CA GLN A 32 12.80 6.02 -2.40
C GLN A 32 13.62 5.61 -3.63
N TYR A 33 13.34 4.46 -4.22
CA TYR A 33 13.98 4.06 -5.47
C TYR A 33 13.68 5.05 -6.60
N LEU A 34 12.42 5.46 -6.77
CA LEU A 34 12.03 6.46 -7.79
C LEU A 34 12.71 7.82 -7.55
N LYS A 35 12.72 8.29 -6.30
CA LYS A 35 13.41 9.54 -5.88
C LYS A 35 14.91 9.48 -6.21
N THR A 36 15.55 8.37 -5.90
CA THR A 36 16.99 8.18 -6.18
C THR A 36 17.27 8.19 -7.68
N CYS A 37 16.46 7.52 -8.48
CA CYS A 37 16.60 7.51 -9.93
C CYS A 37 16.41 8.93 -10.51
N ALA A 38 15.38 9.65 -10.08
CA ALA A 38 15.11 11.02 -10.53
C ALA A 38 16.24 11.98 -10.15
N ALA A 39 16.77 11.91 -8.92
CA ALA A 39 17.83 12.77 -8.43
C ALA A 39 19.17 12.55 -9.17
N ASN A 40 19.44 11.32 -9.60
CA ASN A 40 20.68 10.97 -10.30
C ASN A 40 20.53 10.95 -11.83
N ASN A 41 19.36 11.33 -12.38
CA ASN A 41 19.04 11.25 -13.81
C ASN A 41 19.25 9.83 -14.39
N VAL A 42 18.93 8.81 -13.60
CA VAL A 42 18.99 7.40 -14.01
C VAL A 42 17.59 6.91 -14.35
N GLU A 43 17.48 6.20 -15.48
CA GLU A 43 16.21 5.57 -15.86
C GLU A 43 15.82 4.44 -14.88
N ALA A 44 14.68 4.56 -14.22
CA ALA A 44 14.18 3.54 -13.33
C ALA A 44 13.62 2.33 -14.11
N ASP A 45 13.97 1.11 -13.70
CA ASP A 45 13.42 -0.12 -14.27
C ASP A 45 12.22 -0.60 -13.44
N ILE A 46 11.02 -0.53 -14.02
CA ILE A 46 9.76 -0.79 -13.33
C ILE A 46 9.22 -2.17 -13.75
N PHE A 47 9.23 -3.10 -12.82
CA PHE A 47 8.70 -4.44 -13.05
C PHE A 47 7.17 -4.46 -13.12
N ASP A 48 6.62 -4.93 -14.24
CA ASP A 48 5.19 -5.13 -14.48
C ASP A 48 4.93 -6.50 -15.14
N PRO A 49 3.88 -7.25 -14.76
CA PRO A 49 2.85 -6.90 -13.80
C PRO A 49 3.30 -7.09 -12.34
N LEU A 50 3.04 -6.11 -11.53
CA LEU A 50 3.12 -6.19 -10.06
C LEU A 50 2.11 -5.22 -9.46
N THR A 51 0.91 -5.73 -9.21
CA THR A 51 -0.28 -4.93 -8.89
C THR A 51 -0.70 -5.14 -7.43
N ARG A 52 -1.02 -4.06 -6.72
CA ARG A 52 -1.41 -4.06 -5.31
C ARG A 52 -2.53 -3.06 -5.03
N ALA A 53 -3.37 -3.34 -4.04
CA ALA A 53 -4.18 -2.31 -3.44
C ALA A 53 -3.26 -1.35 -2.67
N VAL A 54 -3.33 -0.06 -2.97
CA VAL A 54 -2.44 0.95 -2.39
C VAL A 54 -3.21 1.76 -1.35
N ILE A 55 -2.67 1.87 -0.15
CA ILE A 55 -3.24 2.67 0.94
C ILE A 55 -2.19 3.67 1.44
N HIS A 56 -2.62 4.90 1.75
CA HIS A 56 -1.75 5.86 2.43
C HIS A 56 -1.43 5.39 3.84
N ARG A 57 -0.19 5.58 4.28
CA ARG A 57 0.27 5.18 5.61
C ARG A 57 -0.62 5.74 6.71
N ASP A 58 -0.99 7.01 6.62
CA ASP A 58 -1.76 7.68 7.68
C ASP A 58 -3.20 7.13 7.76
N ASP A 59 -3.82 6.74 6.65
CA ASP A 59 -5.10 6.01 6.68
C ASP A 59 -4.97 4.68 7.44
N THR A 60 -3.84 3.98 7.27
CA THR A 60 -3.58 2.75 8.04
C THR A 60 -3.42 3.03 9.53
N VAL A 61 -2.68 4.08 9.88
CA VAL A 61 -2.47 4.51 11.28
C VAL A 61 -3.78 4.93 11.91
N ASP A 62 -4.55 5.80 11.23
CA ASP A 62 -5.86 6.26 11.69
C ASP A 62 -6.82 5.08 11.94
N ALA A 63 -6.85 4.10 11.03
CA ALA A 63 -7.69 2.92 11.20
C ALA A 63 -7.29 2.09 12.42
N ILE A 64 -5.98 1.91 12.67
CA ILE A 64 -5.49 1.19 13.85
C ILE A 64 -5.86 1.95 15.12
N LEU A 65 -5.66 3.27 15.17
CA LEU A 65 -5.98 4.12 16.33
C LEU A 65 -7.49 4.16 16.59
N ALA A 66 -8.31 4.25 15.55
CA ALA A 66 -9.77 4.21 15.68
C ALA A 66 -10.22 2.90 16.35
N VAL A 67 -9.72 1.76 15.91
CA VAL A 67 -10.06 0.46 16.52
C VAL A 67 -9.44 0.28 17.90
N ALA A 68 -8.28 0.85 18.18
CA ALA A 68 -7.71 0.85 19.53
C ALA A 68 -8.58 1.64 20.53
N ASN A 69 -9.19 2.73 20.07
CA ASN A 69 -10.08 3.56 20.88
C ASN A 69 -11.51 2.97 21.02
N ASP A 70 -11.99 2.32 19.97
CA ASP A 70 -13.27 1.61 19.98
C ASP A 70 -13.12 0.23 19.30
N TRP A 71 -12.94 -0.79 20.13
CA TRP A 71 -12.68 -2.16 19.72
C TRP A 71 -13.77 -2.76 18.83
N ASN A 72 -15.02 -2.25 18.93
CA ASN A 72 -16.17 -2.72 18.18
C ASN A 72 -16.22 -2.17 16.74
N LEU A 73 -15.41 -1.17 16.40
CA LEU A 73 -15.31 -0.68 15.03
C LEU A 73 -14.78 -1.74 14.05
N ALA A 74 -13.96 -2.68 14.50
CA ALA A 74 -13.51 -3.80 13.68
C ALA A 74 -14.32 -5.06 13.99
N GLU A 75 -15.17 -5.48 13.05
CA GLU A 75 -15.88 -6.75 13.13
C GLU A 75 -14.90 -7.92 12.99
N GLY A 76 -15.00 -8.90 13.91
CA GLY A 76 -14.12 -10.06 13.94
C GLY A 76 -12.66 -9.71 14.26
N GLN A 77 -11.78 -10.67 14.02
CA GLN A 77 -10.35 -10.58 14.36
C GLN A 77 -9.49 -10.01 13.24
N TYR A 78 -9.97 -10.01 11.99
CA TYR A 78 -9.17 -9.68 10.82
C TYR A 78 -9.78 -8.50 10.06
N THR A 79 -8.99 -7.46 9.87
CA THR A 79 -9.39 -6.28 9.11
C THR A 79 -8.42 -6.08 7.95
N ASN A 80 -8.95 -6.10 6.74
CA ASN A 80 -8.16 -5.75 5.55
C ASN A 80 -8.03 -4.22 5.46
N CYS A 81 -6.80 -3.77 5.21
CA CYS A 81 -6.43 -2.38 4.96
C CYS A 81 -5.76 -2.26 3.58
N GLY A 82 -6.55 -2.35 2.54
CA GLY A 82 -6.20 -1.96 1.18
C GLY A 82 -6.86 -0.62 0.87
N GLY A 83 -6.17 0.26 0.17
CA GLY A 83 -6.73 1.54 -0.25
C GLY A 83 -7.77 1.40 -1.36
N PRO A 84 -8.31 2.53 -1.82
CA PRO A 84 -9.43 2.53 -2.77
C PRO A 84 -9.04 2.11 -4.19
N GLN A 85 -7.75 2.05 -4.48
CA GLN A 85 -7.23 1.78 -5.83
C GLN A 85 -6.28 0.60 -5.84
N VAL A 86 -6.44 -0.24 -6.88
CA VAL A 86 -5.54 -1.35 -7.19
C VAL A 86 -4.66 -0.90 -8.35
N LEU A 87 -3.37 -0.67 -8.08
CA LEU A 87 -2.43 -0.06 -9.02
C LEU A 87 -1.25 -0.97 -9.29
N SER A 88 -0.81 -0.99 -10.55
CA SER A 88 0.46 -1.57 -10.93
C SER A 88 1.62 -0.65 -10.53
N ARG A 89 2.83 -1.19 -10.48
CA ARG A 89 4.03 -0.37 -10.24
C ARG A 89 4.24 0.69 -11.31
N ALA A 90 3.89 0.40 -12.56
CA ALA A 90 3.95 1.37 -13.65
C ALA A 90 2.96 2.54 -13.40
N GLN A 91 1.73 2.25 -12.99
CA GLN A 91 0.73 3.28 -12.65
C GLN A 91 1.16 4.13 -11.45
N ILE A 92 1.78 3.50 -10.43
CA ILE A 92 2.34 4.21 -9.28
C ILE A 92 3.47 5.15 -9.75
N ALA A 93 4.43 4.67 -10.53
CA ALA A 93 5.54 5.47 -11.05
C ALA A 93 5.06 6.63 -11.92
N GLU A 94 4.07 6.40 -12.79
CA GLU A 94 3.48 7.44 -13.64
C GLU A 94 2.81 8.54 -12.81
N THR A 95 2.05 8.18 -11.77
CA THR A 95 1.40 9.15 -10.89
C THR A 95 2.44 9.97 -10.11
N VAL A 96 3.46 9.31 -9.55
CA VAL A 96 4.55 9.99 -8.82
C VAL A 96 5.33 10.92 -9.75
N LYS A 97 5.63 10.48 -10.98
CA LYS A 97 6.27 11.34 -12.00
C LYS A 97 5.44 12.58 -12.28
N ARG A 98 4.18 12.41 -12.61
CA ARG A 98 3.29 13.51 -12.98
C ARG A 98 3.07 14.51 -11.85
N VAL A 99 2.96 14.04 -10.61
CA VAL A 99 2.57 14.87 -9.46
C VAL A 99 3.77 15.46 -8.71
N ALA A 100 4.86 14.71 -8.59
CA ALA A 100 5.92 15.04 -7.65
C ALA A 100 7.34 15.03 -8.25
N LEU A 101 7.63 14.15 -9.21
CA LEU A 101 8.97 13.95 -9.75
C LEU A 101 9.00 14.09 -11.28
N PRO A 102 8.80 15.30 -11.85
CA PRO A 102 8.67 15.51 -13.30
C PRO A 102 9.91 15.05 -14.08
N ASN A 103 11.08 15.03 -13.45
CA ASN A 103 12.34 14.57 -14.05
C ASN A 103 12.51 13.05 -14.04
N LEU A 104 11.61 12.30 -13.40
CA LEU A 104 11.69 10.85 -13.35
C LEU A 104 11.58 10.27 -14.76
N GLN A 105 12.59 9.51 -15.16
CA GLN A 105 12.57 8.67 -16.36
C GLN A 105 12.42 7.22 -15.94
N PHE A 106 11.56 6.47 -16.61
CA PHE A 106 11.43 5.05 -16.34
C PHE A 106 11.03 4.26 -17.58
N LYS A 107 11.42 3.01 -17.59
CA LYS A 107 10.95 1.99 -18.51
C LYS A 107 10.22 0.88 -17.76
N VAL A 108 9.31 0.23 -18.46
CA VAL A 108 8.57 -0.92 -17.90
C VAL A 108 9.19 -2.20 -18.48
N SER A 109 9.55 -3.12 -17.61
CA SER A 109 10.10 -4.40 -17.99
C SER A 109 9.35 -5.56 -17.32
N ARG A 110 9.42 -6.73 -17.94
CA ARG A 110 8.88 -7.95 -17.36
C ARG A 110 9.94 -8.60 -16.49
N PRO A 111 9.69 -8.83 -15.19
CA PRO A 111 10.67 -9.46 -14.33
C PRO A 111 10.88 -10.93 -14.71
N PRO A 112 12.05 -11.52 -14.38
CA PRO A 112 12.29 -12.94 -14.53
C PRO A 112 11.23 -13.77 -13.79
N SER A 113 10.86 -14.95 -14.32
CA SER A 113 9.83 -15.83 -13.72
C SER A 113 10.10 -16.14 -12.24
N LYS A 114 11.36 -16.28 -11.85
CA LYS A 114 11.80 -16.49 -10.47
C LYS A 114 11.39 -15.36 -9.52
N PHE A 115 11.18 -14.14 -10.01
CA PHE A 115 10.73 -13.01 -9.20
C PHE A 115 9.36 -13.24 -8.58
N TYR A 116 8.49 -14.01 -9.25
CA TYR A 116 7.13 -14.29 -8.79
C TYR A 116 7.00 -15.52 -7.89
N THR A 117 8.07 -16.27 -7.61
CA THR A 117 8.01 -17.50 -6.81
C THR A 117 7.36 -17.26 -5.44
N ASP A 118 7.72 -16.14 -4.77
CA ASP A 118 7.18 -15.76 -3.46
C ASP A 118 6.43 -14.43 -3.48
N ARG A 119 6.12 -13.92 -4.68
CA ARG A 119 5.51 -12.60 -4.88
C ARG A 119 4.43 -12.66 -5.94
N PRO A 120 3.16 -12.88 -5.58
CA PRO A 120 2.07 -12.86 -6.54
C PRO A 120 2.10 -11.59 -7.39
N ALA A 121 1.94 -11.74 -8.71
CA ALA A 121 1.91 -10.60 -9.63
C ALA A 121 0.74 -9.65 -9.34
N PHE A 122 -0.37 -10.19 -8.87
CA PHE A 122 -1.60 -9.45 -8.62
C PHE A 122 -2.12 -9.75 -7.21
N ILE A 123 -2.36 -8.70 -6.42
CA ILE A 123 -3.07 -8.77 -5.14
C ILE A 123 -4.10 -7.65 -5.12
N GLU A 124 -5.35 -8.03 -5.24
CA GLU A 124 -6.49 -7.18 -4.92
C GLU A 124 -6.87 -7.42 -3.46
N MET A 125 -6.92 -6.36 -2.67
CA MET A 125 -7.39 -6.43 -1.29
C MET A 125 -8.63 -5.55 -1.14
N LYS A 126 -9.79 -6.19 -1.01
CA LYS A 126 -11.04 -5.50 -0.68
C LYS A 126 -11.08 -5.19 0.81
N SER A 127 -11.44 -3.97 1.15
CA SER A 127 -11.47 -3.45 2.53
C SER A 127 -12.82 -2.81 2.82
N PRO A 128 -13.93 -3.59 2.85
CA PRO A 128 -15.29 -3.07 2.91
C PRO A 128 -15.57 -2.25 4.18
N ASN A 129 -14.91 -2.56 5.28
CA ASN A 129 -15.11 -1.88 6.57
C ASN A 129 -14.22 -0.65 6.76
N LEU A 130 -13.23 -0.41 5.90
CA LEU A 130 -12.23 0.62 6.11
C LEU A 130 -12.84 2.03 6.18
N LYS A 131 -13.79 2.35 5.29
CA LYS A 131 -14.50 3.64 5.30
C LYS A 131 -15.26 3.87 6.60
N ARG A 132 -15.90 2.84 7.14
CA ARG A 132 -16.63 2.92 8.43
C ARG A 132 -15.66 3.12 9.60
N ILE A 133 -14.54 2.39 9.61
CA ILE A 133 -13.51 2.50 10.64
C ILE A 133 -12.90 3.90 10.65
N LEU A 134 -12.60 4.46 9.48
CA LEU A 134 -12.02 5.80 9.35
C LEU A 134 -13.03 6.93 9.57
N GLY A 135 -14.34 6.68 9.47
CA GLY A 135 -15.38 7.72 9.44
C GLY A 135 -15.34 8.60 8.16
N ARG A 136 -14.46 8.27 7.22
CA ARG A 136 -14.27 8.97 5.94
C ARG A 136 -13.81 7.99 4.86
N SER A 137 -13.85 8.41 3.61
CA SER A 137 -13.19 7.63 2.55
C SER A 137 -11.67 7.68 2.71
N PRO A 138 -10.96 6.57 2.47
CA PRO A 138 -9.50 6.61 2.33
C PRO A 138 -9.10 7.53 1.20
N VAL A 139 -7.95 8.19 1.32
CA VAL A 139 -7.44 9.08 0.26
C VAL A 139 -7.08 8.28 -0.98
N THR A 140 -7.25 8.89 -2.15
CA THR A 140 -6.79 8.31 -3.42
C THR A 140 -5.26 8.33 -3.47
N PHE A 141 -4.68 7.52 -4.36
CA PHE A 141 -3.23 7.49 -4.49
C PHE A 141 -2.64 8.83 -4.94
N GLU A 142 -3.34 9.56 -5.83
CA GLU A 142 -2.89 10.89 -6.25
C GLU A 142 -2.93 11.90 -5.11
N GLU A 143 -3.97 11.89 -4.28
CA GLU A 143 -4.06 12.72 -3.08
C GLU A 143 -2.93 12.38 -2.10
N ALA A 144 -2.65 11.09 -1.88
CA ALA A 144 -1.56 10.64 -1.04
C ALA A 144 -0.20 11.15 -1.54
N VAL A 145 0.06 11.12 -2.86
CA VAL A 145 1.28 11.69 -3.44
C VAL A 145 1.37 13.19 -3.19
N LYS A 146 0.27 13.94 -3.38
CA LYS A 146 0.25 15.38 -3.10
C LYS A 146 0.55 15.68 -1.64
N ILE A 147 -0.01 14.90 -0.70
CA ILE A 147 0.24 15.05 0.74
C ILE A 147 1.71 14.81 1.08
N GLU A 148 2.28 13.73 0.57
CA GLU A 148 3.63 13.30 0.93
C GLU A 148 4.75 14.16 0.32
N PHE A 149 4.47 14.88 -0.77
CA PHE A 149 5.45 15.72 -1.47
C PHE A 149 5.17 17.22 -1.38
N ALA A 150 4.19 17.63 -0.56
CA ALA A 150 3.88 19.03 -0.28
C ALA A 150 5.03 19.76 0.43
#